data_39cde76548ae13d75a3adf2994213628
#
_entry.id   39cde76548ae13d75a3adf2994213628
#
_cell.length_a   1.000
_cell.length_b   1.000
_cell.length_c   1.000
_cell.angle_alpha   90.00
_cell.angle_beta   90.00
_cell.angle_gamma   90.00
#
_symmetry.space_group_name_H-M   'P 1'
#
loop_
_entity.id
_entity.type
_entity.pdbx_description
1 polymer ?
#
loop_
_entity_poly.entity_id
_entity_poly.type
_entity_poly.pdbx_seq_one_letter_code
_entity_poly.pdbx_strand_id
1 'polypeptide(L)'
;MKAQQSNSTLSEPADAAGQAAVKAAKHGRLVGNVSMFVAKTFSGLNENALKYLLPTWMNAFTGVVLRLGFGSLFFWILGWVRPDKTEQVTMRDRLLLLLTGVIAVFGYMYTLLIGLTYTTPISSSIFIALQATVVYIICLILRTDRLSTGRLIGIILGIGGALICVLTQKHSDVASNPLLGNMFCLLSTFLFSAYLVIEKKFLKRLSNATVSKYTFSGGLLAGIVAVIITGKWFAPVLTSGVFSTPFLVLAFVLLFPTSLSYLLTDIGLKKLPATVVALYSNWILIVAAIVSYALGQDKFSWWQILSIVLIIGSVFLVESAEAKDHSPKQNPESESLPKGQS
;
A
#
# COMPACT_ATOMS: atom_id res chain seq x y z
N MET A 1 0.85 -63.02 26.21
CA MET A 1 -0.16 -61.98 26.08
C MET A 1 0.20 -60.80 27.00
N LYS A 2 1.09 -59.92 26.61
CA LYS A 2 1.39 -58.59 27.24
C LYS A 2 2.55 -57.94 26.48
N ALA A 3 2.27 -57.29 25.35
CA ALA A 3 3.20 -56.38 24.67
C ALA A 3 2.45 -55.68 23.52
N GLN A 4 1.43 -54.87 23.82
CA GLN A 4 0.77 -54.03 22.76
C GLN A 4 -0.04 -52.88 23.37
N GLN A 5 0.55 -52.14 24.32
CA GLN A 5 -0.13 -50.98 24.90
C GLN A 5 0.83 -49.84 25.28
N SER A 6 1.85 -49.56 24.47
CA SER A 6 2.82 -48.51 24.82
C SER A 6 3.11 -47.51 23.70
N ASN A 7 2.33 -47.49 22.61
CA ASN A 7 2.66 -46.57 21.48
C ASN A 7 1.59 -45.52 21.14
N SER A 8 0.53 -45.36 21.94
CA SER A 8 -0.55 -44.40 21.61
C SER A 8 -0.53 -43.07 22.38
N THR A 9 0.42 -42.88 23.30
CA THR A 9 0.42 -41.68 24.17
C THR A 9 1.47 -40.63 23.82
N LEU A 10 2.33 -40.85 22.81
CA LEU A 10 3.38 -39.91 22.41
C LEU A 10 3.06 -39.08 21.15
N SER A 11 2.00 -39.39 20.42
CA SER A 11 1.60 -38.68 19.20
C SER A 11 0.65 -37.50 19.45
N GLU A 12 -0.17 -37.52 20.50
CA GLU A 12 -1.15 -36.45 20.79
C GLU A 12 -0.57 -35.06 21.05
N PRO A 13 0.53 -34.84 21.82
CA PRO A 13 1.05 -33.49 22.07
C PRO A 13 1.71 -32.87 20.84
N ALA A 14 2.29 -33.64 19.93
CA ALA A 14 2.91 -33.16 18.70
C ALA A 14 1.85 -32.69 17.68
N ASP A 15 0.74 -33.44 17.57
CA ASP A 15 -0.40 -33.08 16.72
C ASP A 15 -1.14 -31.84 17.23
N ALA A 16 -1.32 -31.69 18.53
CA ALA A 16 -1.94 -30.53 19.16
C ALA A 16 -1.09 -29.28 18.97
N ALA A 17 0.24 -29.34 19.07
CA ALA A 17 1.15 -28.25 18.81
C ALA A 17 1.13 -27.86 17.31
N GLY A 18 1.10 -28.83 16.39
CA GLY A 18 0.95 -28.62 14.96
C GLY A 18 -0.36 -27.92 14.61
N GLN A 19 -1.47 -28.38 15.15
CA GLN A 19 -2.79 -27.76 14.96
C GLN A 19 -2.87 -26.34 15.53
N ALA A 20 -2.28 -26.09 16.69
CA ALA A 20 -2.19 -24.76 17.28
C ALA A 20 -1.37 -23.79 16.39
N ALA A 21 -0.24 -24.25 15.85
CA ALA A 21 0.59 -23.47 14.94
C ALA A 21 -0.15 -23.14 13.63
N VAL A 22 -0.87 -24.10 13.04
CA VAL A 22 -1.69 -23.90 11.84
C VAL A 22 -2.82 -22.91 12.12
N LYS A 23 -3.51 -23.03 13.26
CA LYS A 23 -4.57 -22.11 13.69
C LYS A 23 -4.02 -20.69 13.90
N ALA A 24 -2.86 -20.55 14.53
CA ALA A 24 -2.20 -19.26 14.73
C ALA A 24 -1.79 -18.61 13.40
N ALA A 25 -1.24 -19.38 12.46
CA ALA A 25 -0.89 -18.91 11.12
C ALA A 25 -2.13 -18.46 10.33
N LYS A 26 -3.23 -19.22 10.38
CA LYS A 26 -4.51 -18.88 9.76
C LYS A 26 -5.11 -17.61 10.37
N HIS A 27 -5.09 -17.48 11.69
CA HIS A 27 -5.51 -16.26 12.38
C HIS A 27 -4.65 -15.05 12.00
N GLY A 28 -3.32 -15.23 11.95
CA GLY A 28 -2.40 -14.18 11.51
C GLY A 28 -2.70 -13.68 10.09
N ARG A 29 -2.95 -14.59 9.14
CA ARG A 29 -3.35 -14.24 7.76
C ARG A 29 -4.69 -13.49 7.73
N LEU A 30 -5.68 -13.93 8.49
CA LEU A 30 -6.98 -13.26 8.56
C LEU A 30 -6.83 -11.81 9.06
N VAL A 31 -6.09 -11.61 10.16
CA VAL A 31 -5.81 -10.27 10.69
C VAL A 31 -5.10 -9.40 9.64
N GLY A 32 -4.11 -9.95 8.93
CA GLY A 32 -3.43 -9.23 7.84
C GLY A 32 -4.38 -8.81 6.72
N ASN A 33 -5.24 -9.72 6.25
CA ASN A 33 -6.19 -9.45 5.18
C ASN A 33 -7.25 -8.41 5.60
N VAL A 34 -7.82 -8.52 6.80
CA VAL A 34 -8.80 -7.55 7.32
C VAL A 34 -8.15 -6.17 7.47
N SER A 35 -6.93 -6.12 8.03
CA SER A 35 -6.18 -4.87 8.15
C SER A 35 -5.97 -4.20 6.79
N MET A 36 -5.59 -4.97 5.77
CA MET A 36 -5.39 -4.44 4.43
C MET A 36 -6.69 -3.96 3.79
N PHE A 37 -7.77 -4.73 3.91
CA PHE A 37 -9.07 -4.34 3.37
C PHE A 37 -9.54 -2.99 3.93
N VAL A 38 -9.49 -2.83 5.26
CA VAL A 38 -9.87 -1.59 5.93
C VAL A 38 -8.94 -0.43 5.57
N ALA A 39 -7.62 -0.67 5.57
CA ALA A 39 -6.63 0.34 5.19
C ALA A 39 -6.87 0.88 3.78
N LYS A 40 -7.12 -0.03 2.82
CA LYS A 40 -7.31 0.36 1.42
C LYS A 40 -8.67 0.95 1.14
N THR A 41 -9.70 0.65 1.95
CA THR A 41 -10.98 1.38 1.93
C THR A 41 -10.76 2.85 2.32
N PHE A 42 -10.05 3.12 3.41
CA PHE A 42 -9.71 4.50 3.76
C PHE A 42 -8.83 5.19 2.71
N SER A 43 -7.93 4.45 2.07
CA SER A 43 -7.10 5.00 0.99
C SER A 43 -7.92 5.35 -0.26
N GLY A 44 -8.93 4.56 -0.61
CA GLY A 44 -9.83 4.87 -1.73
C GLY A 44 -10.69 6.13 -1.46
N LEU A 45 -11.19 6.27 -0.22
CA LEU A 45 -11.90 7.48 0.21
C LEU A 45 -10.97 8.71 0.23
N ASN A 46 -9.68 8.52 0.55
CA ASN A 46 -8.67 9.58 0.60
C ASN A 46 -8.48 10.28 -0.74
N GLU A 47 -8.51 9.55 -1.87
CA GLU A 47 -8.33 10.14 -3.20
C GLU A 47 -9.41 11.20 -3.48
N ASN A 48 -10.66 10.89 -3.15
CA ASN A 48 -11.79 11.81 -3.31
C ASN A 48 -11.75 12.97 -2.30
N ALA A 49 -11.39 12.69 -1.05
CA ALA A 49 -11.23 13.70 -0.01
C ALA A 49 -10.12 14.71 -0.34
N LEU A 50 -8.98 14.23 -0.82
CA LEU A 50 -7.87 15.07 -1.26
C LEU A 50 -8.26 15.91 -2.49
N LYS A 51 -8.98 15.33 -3.45
CA LYS A 51 -9.45 16.07 -4.62
C LYS A 51 -10.41 17.20 -4.24
N TYR A 52 -11.26 16.99 -3.23
CA TYR A 52 -12.12 18.06 -2.69
C TYR A 52 -11.31 19.19 -2.05
N LEU A 53 -10.23 18.85 -1.34
CA LEU A 53 -9.40 19.84 -0.66
C LEU A 53 -8.44 20.59 -1.62
N LEU A 54 -8.02 19.95 -2.72
CA LEU A 54 -7.05 20.49 -3.66
C LEU A 54 -7.72 21.13 -4.90
N PRO A 55 -7.26 22.28 -5.39
CA PRO A 55 -6.29 23.19 -4.76
C PRO A 55 -6.95 24.27 -3.87
N THR A 56 -8.29 24.23 -3.73
CA THR A 56 -9.11 25.34 -3.17
C THR A 56 -8.83 25.59 -1.70
N TRP A 57 -8.73 24.52 -0.89
CA TRP A 57 -8.59 24.60 0.56
C TRP A 57 -7.17 24.43 1.07
N MET A 58 -6.31 23.82 0.27
CA MET A 58 -4.87 23.71 0.52
C MET A 58 -4.12 23.44 -0.78
N ASN A 59 -2.84 23.77 -0.83
CA ASN A 59 -1.96 23.32 -1.92
C ASN A 59 -1.25 22.01 -1.58
N ALA A 60 -0.57 21.40 -2.54
CA ALA A 60 0.10 20.13 -2.36
C ALA A 60 1.18 20.16 -1.26
N PHE A 61 1.98 21.23 -1.17
CA PHE A 61 3.01 21.38 -0.13
C PHE A 61 2.41 21.38 1.27
N THR A 62 1.39 22.20 1.48
CA THR A 62 0.69 22.27 2.77
C THR A 62 0.04 20.93 3.12
N GLY A 63 -0.64 20.32 2.16
CA GLY A 63 -1.28 19.01 2.35
C GLY A 63 -0.29 17.93 2.80
N VAL A 64 0.90 17.89 2.19
CA VAL A 64 1.96 16.95 2.60
C VAL A 64 2.47 17.25 4.01
N VAL A 65 2.77 18.51 4.32
CA VAL A 65 3.27 18.89 5.65
C VAL A 65 2.26 18.59 6.75
N LEU A 66 0.97 18.89 6.53
CA LEU A 66 -0.08 18.57 7.48
C LEU A 66 -0.22 17.05 7.70
N ARG A 67 -0.19 16.26 6.64
CA ARG A 67 -0.27 14.80 6.73
C ARG A 67 0.95 14.20 7.43
N LEU A 68 2.15 14.60 7.04
CA LEU A 68 3.39 14.09 7.64
C LEU A 68 3.57 14.58 9.09
N GLY A 69 3.17 15.81 9.40
CA GLY A 69 3.18 16.35 10.75
C GLY A 69 2.26 15.59 11.67
N PHE A 70 1.00 15.43 11.27
CA PHE A 70 0.02 14.69 12.06
C PHE A 70 0.41 13.21 12.19
N GLY A 71 0.82 12.56 11.11
CA GLY A 71 1.25 11.16 11.13
C GLY A 71 2.51 10.96 11.99
N SER A 72 3.50 11.85 11.89
CA SER A 72 4.67 11.83 12.76
C SER A 72 4.28 11.92 14.24
N LEU A 73 3.45 12.90 14.60
CA LEU A 73 2.94 13.05 15.96
C LEU A 73 2.20 11.80 16.45
N PHE A 74 1.31 11.26 15.62
CA PHE A 74 0.55 10.04 15.93
C PHE A 74 1.47 8.85 16.24
N PHE A 75 2.47 8.58 15.38
CA PHE A 75 3.38 7.45 15.57
C PHE A 75 4.39 7.66 16.71
N TRP A 76 4.75 8.92 17.04
CA TRP A 76 5.53 9.22 18.23
C TRP A 76 4.73 8.94 19.51
N ILE A 77 3.47 9.37 19.57
CA ILE A 77 2.57 9.08 20.69
C ILE A 77 2.36 7.56 20.81
N LEU A 78 2.09 6.87 19.69
CA LEU A 78 1.92 5.42 19.68
C LEU A 78 3.15 4.68 20.21
N GLY A 79 4.34 5.09 19.79
CA GLY A 79 5.61 4.52 20.25
C GLY A 79 5.90 4.81 21.72
N TRP A 80 5.39 5.93 22.25
CA TRP A 80 5.49 6.26 23.67
C TRP A 80 4.51 5.46 24.53
N VAL A 81 3.27 5.31 24.07
CA VAL A 81 2.21 4.55 24.79
C VAL A 81 2.46 3.04 24.77
N ARG A 82 3.06 2.52 23.67
CA ARG A 82 3.36 1.08 23.50
C ARG A 82 4.83 0.89 23.19
N PRO A 83 5.74 1.15 24.14
CA PRO A 83 7.17 0.95 23.91
C PRO A 83 7.48 -0.54 23.77
N ASP A 84 8.15 -0.92 22.70
CA ASP A 84 8.74 -2.24 22.56
C ASP A 84 10.13 -2.22 23.17
N LYS A 85 10.25 -2.71 24.41
CA LYS A 85 11.51 -2.71 25.18
C LYS A 85 12.56 -3.67 24.61
N THR A 86 12.17 -4.56 23.70
CA THR A 86 13.08 -5.55 23.10
C THR A 86 13.75 -5.03 21.83
N GLU A 87 13.30 -3.88 21.33
CA GLU A 87 13.78 -3.28 20.10
C GLU A 87 15.16 -2.66 20.24
N GLN A 88 16.10 -3.11 19.45
CA GLN A 88 17.43 -2.49 19.32
C GLN A 88 17.47 -1.65 18.03
N VAL A 89 17.19 -0.36 18.17
CA VAL A 89 17.24 0.59 17.05
C VAL A 89 18.62 1.22 16.97
N THR A 90 19.41 0.80 15.97
CA THR A 90 20.76 1.37 15.77
C THR A 90 20.67 2.79 15.18
N MET A 91 21.73 3.59 15.32
CA MET A 91 21.81 4.92 14.71
C MET A 91 21.71 4.83 13.17
N ARG A 92 22.30 3.78 12.59
CA ARG A 92 22.18 3.50 11.15
C ARG A 92 20.73 3.29 10.73
N ASP A 93 19.94 2.55 11.52
CA ASP A 93 18.52 2.32 11.24
C ASP A 93 17.72 3.61 11.25
N ARG A 94 17.95 4.47 12.25
CA ARG A 94 17.30 5.79 12.37
C ARG A 94 17.59 6.64 11.14
N LEU A 95 18.87 6.73 10.75
CA LEU A 95 19.27 7.51 9.57
C LEU A 95 18.69 6.94 8.27
N LEU A 96 18.68 5.62 8.08
CA LEU A 96 18.08 5.00 6.90
C LEU A 96 16.57 5.20 6.83
N LEU A 97 15.86 5.10 7.97
CA LEU A 97 14.43 5.34 8.03
C LEU A 97 14.10 6.82 7.78
N LEU A 98 14.87 7.76 8.36
CA LEU A 98 14.72 9.18 8.08
C LEU A 98 14.95 9.47 6.59
N LEU A 99 16.01 8.93 5.99
CA LEU A 99 16.30 9.10 4.57
C LEU A 99 15.19 8.49 3.67
N THR A 100 14.69 7.33 4.05
CA THR A 100 13.53 6.72 3.38
C THR A 100 12.30 7.63 3.48
N GLY A 101 12.11 8.29 4.63
CA GLY A 101 11.07 9.30 4.82
C GLY A 101 11.22 10.49 3.87
N VAL A 102 12.44 11.03 3.77
CA VAL A 102 12.75 12.19 2.88
C VAL A 102 12.50 11.83 1.41
N ILE A 103 13.01 10.71 0.93
CA ILE A 103 12.97 10.38 -0.51
C ILE A 103 11.64 9.73 -0.88
N ALA A 104 11.26 8.69 -0.16
CA ALA A 104 10.11 7.88 -0.56
C ALA A 104 8.79 8.44 0.00
N VAL A 105 8.70 8.70 1.32
CA VAL A 105 7.41 9.09 1.92
C VAL A 105 7.00 10.52 1.53
N PHE A 106 7.90 11.49 1.66
CA PHE A 106 7.63 12.84 1.18
C PHE A 106 7.44 12.86 -0.34
N GLY A 107 8.34 12.19 -1.08
CA GLY A 107 8.31 12.17 -2.55
C GLY A 107 6.98 11.64 -3.08
N TYR A 108 6.51 10.46 -2.60
CA TYR A 108 5.27 9.90 -3.10
C TYR A 108 4.04 10.73 -2.70
N MET A 109 3.98 11.22 -1.46
CA MET A 109 2.84 12.05 -1.03
C MET A 109 2.77 13.35 -1.82
N TYR A 110 3.90 14.00 -2.04
CA TYR A 110 3.97 15.25 -2.77
C TYR A 110 3.57 15.06 -4.24
N THR A 111 4.13 14.06 -4.91
CA THR A 111 3.80 13.77 -6.31
C THR A 111 2.35 13.33 -6.47
N LEU A 112 1.77 12.58 -5.52
CA LEU A 112 0.36 12.23 -5.52
C LEU A 112 -0.53 13.48 -5.43
N LEU A 113 -0.26 14.37 -4.48
CA LEU A 113 -1.09 15.56 -4.28
C LEU A 113 -0.99 16.54 -5.49
N ILE A 114 0.18 16.70 -6.06
CA ILE A 114 0.33 17.45 -7.33
C ILE A 114 -0.43 16.74 -8.44
N GLY A 115 -0.28 15.43 -8.57
CA GLY A 115 -1.01 14.66 -9.57
C GLY A 115 -2.52 14.89 -9.47
N LEU A 116 -3.10 14.74 -8.28
CA LEU A 116 -4.52 14.98 -8.01
C LEU A 116 -4.99 16.41 -8.28
N THR A 117 -4.10 17.39 -8.20
CA THR A 117 -4.44 18.79 -8.59
C THR A 117 -4.80 18.87 -10.09
N TYR A 118 -4.14 18.07 -10.92
CA TYR A 118 -4.25 18.13 -12.39
C TYR A 118 -5.07 17.01 -13.01
N THR A 119 -5.34 15.89 -12.29
CA THR A 119 -6.10 14.75 -12.79
C THR A 119 -7.29 14.41 -11.87
N THR A 120 -8.00 13.32 -12.16
CA THR A 120 -9.18 12.86 -11.40
C THR A 120 -8.82 11.78 -10.37
N PRO A 121 -9.66 11.56 -9.33
CA PRO A 121 -9.46 10.49 -8.36
C PRO A 121 -9.43 9.10 -8.98
N ILE A 122 -10.26 8.84 -10.00
CA ILE A 122 -10.26 7.54 -10.70
C ILE A 122 -8.93 7.34 -11.42
N SER A 123 -8.44 8.34 -12.17
CA SER A 123 -7.16 8.26 -12.87
C SER A 123 -5.99 8.05 -11.90
N SER A 124 -5.93 8.79 -10.80
CA SER A 124 -4.95 8.58 -9.74
C SER A 124 -4.98 7.15 -9.21
N SER A 125 -6.17 6.64 -8.91
CA SER A 125 -6.36 5.28 -8.38
C SER A 125 -5.99 4.19 -9.38
N ILE A 126 -6.13 4.42 -10.70
CA ILE A 126 -5.66 3.54 -11.76
C ILE A 126 -4.12 3.36 -11.67
N PHE A 127 -3.38 4.45 -11.47
CA PHE A 127 -1.93 4.38 -11.29
C PHE A 127 -1.55 3.71 -9.97
N ILE A 128 -2.27 3.99 -8.88
CA ILE A 128 -2.07 3.32 -7.58
C ILE A 128 -2.31 1.82 -7.70
N ALA A 129 -3.29 1.37 -8.48
CA ALA A 129 -3.55 -0.05 -8.71
C ALA A 129 -2.39 -0.77 -9.43
N LEU A 130 -1.57 -0.06 -10.22
CA LEU A 130 -0.33 -0.61 -10.79
C LEU A 130 0.75 -0.93 -9.75
N GLN A 131 0.55 -0.56 -8.50
CA GLN A 131 1.52 -0.76 -7.42
C GLN A 131 2.02 -2.21 -7.32
N ALA A 132 1.14 -3.22 -7.51
CA ALA A 132 1.52 -4.63 -7.50
C ALA A 132 2.53 -4.94 -8.60
N THR A 133 2.29 -4.46 -9.82
CA THR A 133 3.19 -4.61 -10.96
C THR A 133 4.54 -3.93 -10.70
N VAL A 134 4.52 -2.71 -10.15
CA VAL A 134 5.76 -1.96 -9.85
C VAL A 134 6.56 -2.63 -8.72
N VAL A 135 5.91 -3.08 -7.65
CA VAL A 135 6.56 -3.85 -6.56
C VAL A 135 7.23 -5.10 -7.13
N TYR A 136 6.54 -5.83 -8.01
CA TYR A 136 7.11 -7.01 -8.64
C TYR A 136 8.33 -6.67 -9.52
N ILE A 137 8.27 -5.60 -10.33
CA ILE A 137 9.42 -5.12 -11.12
C ILE A 137 10.61 -4.79 -10.22
N ILE A 138 10.37 -4.09 -9.09
CA ILE A 138 11.43 -3.80 -8.11
C ILE A 138 12.01 -5.09 -7.54
N CYS A 139 11.19 -6.08 -7.20
CA CYS A 139 11.65 -7.37 -6.69
C CYS A 139 12.48 -8.15 -7.73
N LEU A 140 12.14 -8.05 -9.03
CA LEU A 140 12.95 -8.61 -10.13
C LEU A 140 14.32 -7.94 -10.23
N ILE A 141 14.37 -6.59 -10.20
CA ILE A 141 15.62 -5.83 -10.25
C ILE A 141 16.52 -6.18 -9.06
N LEU A 142 15.92 -6.34 -7.88
CA LEU A 142 16.63 -6.74 -6.66
C LEU A 142 16.98 -8.24 -6.63
N ARG A 143 16.60 -9.01 -7.67
CA ARG A 143 16.80 -10.46 -7.78
C ARG A 143 16.20 -11.25 -6.60
N THR A 144 15.15 -10.71 -5.98
CA THR A 144 14.42 -11.39 -4.90
C THR A 144 13.26 -12.23 -5.42
N ASP A 145 12.93 -12.08 -6.72
CA ASP A 145 11.89 -12.84 -7.40
C ASP A 145 12.36 -13.29 -8.80
N ARG A 146 11.61 -14.22 -9.43
CA ARG A 146 11.94 -14.79 -10.75
C ARG A 146 10.90 -14.35 -11.79
N LEU A 147 11.36 -14.14 -13.03
CA LEU A 147 10.47 -13.84 -14.15
C LEU A 147 9.70 -15.10 -14.54
N SER A 148 8.37 -15.00 -14.61
CA SER A 148 7.51 -16.03 -15.19
C SER A 148 6.66 -15.45 -16.32
N THR A 149 6.26 -16.30 -17.30
CA THR A 149 5.48 -15.87 -18.47
C THR A 149 4.15 -15.22 -18.07
N GLY A 150 3.45 -15.78 -17.07
CA GLY A 150 2.19 -15.21 -16.59
C GLY A 150 2.36 -13.82 -16.00
N ARG A 151 3.44 -13.59 -15.25
CA ARG A 151 3.75 -12.27 -14.68
C ARG A 151 4.14 -11.26 -15.75
N LEU A 152 4.87 -11.70 -16.80
CA LEU A 152 5.21 -10.83 -17.93
C LEU A 152 3.96 -10.36 -18.69
N ILE A 153 3.02 -11.26 -18.96
CA ILE A 153 1.72 -10.91 -19.57
C ILE A 153 0.96 -9.91 -18.68
N GLY A 154 0.94 -10.15 -17.37
CA GLY A 154 0.33 -9.24 -16.42
C GLY A 154 0.95 -7.84 -16.47
N ILE A 155 2.28 -7.71 -16.50
CA ILE A 155 2.98 -6.42 -16.64
C ILE A 155 2.53 -5.69 -17.92
N ILE A 156 2.51 -6.39 -19.07
CA ILE A 156 2.12 -5.82 -20.36
C ILE A 156 0.67 -5.29 -20.31
N LEU A 157 -0.25 -6.07 -19.74
CA LEU A 157 -1.65 -5.66 -19.58
C LEU A 157 -1.80 -4.45 -18.65
N GLY A 158 -1.06 -4.42 -17.55
CA GLY A 158 -1.08 -3.30 -16.62
C GLY A 158 -0.58 -1.99 -17.26
N ILE A 159 0.52 -2.07 -17.97
CA ILE A 159 1.06 -0.92 -18.74
C ILE A 159 0.06 -0.49 -19.83
N GLY A 160 -0.54 -1.46 -20.55
CA GLY A 160 -1.57 -1.16 -21.56
C GLY A 160 -2.78 -0.45 -20.97
N GLY A 161 -3.29 -0.90 -19.82
CA GLY A 161 -4.39 -0.24 -19.11
C GLY A 161 -4.05 1.20 -18.68
N ALA A 162 -2.84 1.42 -18.15
CA ALA A 162 -2.38 2.76 -17.79
C ALA A 162 -2.25 3.68 -19.01
N LEU A 163 -1.71 3.17 -20.12
CA LEU A 163 -1.59 3.92 -21.37
C LEU A 163 -2.97 4.33 -21.91
N ILE A 164 -3.95 3.44 -21.90
CA ILE A 164 -5.33 3.77 -22.30
C ILE A 164 -5.87 4.92 -21.44
N CYS A 165 -5.69 4.86 -20.12
CA CYS A 165 -6.11 5.94 -19.24
C CYS A 165 -5.45 7.29 -19.63
N VAL A 166 -4.14 7.31 -19.83
CA VAL A 166 -3.38 8.53 -20.19
C VAL A 166 -3.85 9.10 -21.53
N LEU A 167 -3.99 8.24 -22.54
CA LEU A 167 -4.28 8.69 -23.91
C LEU A 167 -5.74 9.11 -24.12
N THR A 168 -6.66 8.58 -23.31
CA THR A 168 -8.11 8.81 -23.52
C THR A 168 -8.71 9.86 -22.58
N GLN A 169 -8.00 10.23 -21.52
CA GLN A 169 -8.48 11.25 -20.59
C GLN A 169 -8.38 12.64 -21.21
N LYS A 170 -9.52 13.33 -21.29
CA LYS A 170 -9.64 14.68 -21.85
C LYS A 170 -9.51 15.75 -20.77
N HIS A 171 -9.10 16.96 -21.18
CA HIS A 171 -9.15 18.15 -20.34
C HIS A 171 -10.59 18.41 -19.88
N SER A 172 -10.75 18.79 -18.63
CA SER A 172 -12.03 19.17 -18.03
C SER A 172 -11.78 20.12 -16.86
N ASP A 173 -12.84 20.70 -16.32
CA ASP A 173 -12.74 21.58 -15.13
C ASP A 173 -12.15 20.81 -13.91
N VAL A 174 -12.36 19.51 -13.87
CA VAL A 174 -11.83 18.64 -12.81
C VAL A 174 -10.40 18.15 -13.11
N ALA A 175 -10.02 18.06 -14.38
CA ALA A 175 -8.73 17.58 -14.88
C ALA A 175 -8.11 18.59 -15.83
N SER A 176 -7.49 19.64 -15.29
CA SER A 176 -6.94 20.77 -16.05
C SER A 176 -5.73 20.37 -16.91
N ASN A 177 -4.93 19.42 -16.48
CA ASN A 177 -3.81 18.85 -17.25
C ASN A 177 -3.65 17.35 -16.95
N PRO A 178 -4.50 16.50 -17.54
CA PRO A 178 -4.52 15.07 -17.22
C PRO A 178 -3.18 14.36 -17.44
N LEU A 179 -2.47 14.69 -18.52
CA LEU A 179 -1.17 14.08 -18.81
C LEU A 179 -0.16 14.35 -17.70
N LEU A 180 0.00 15.62 -17.31
CA LEU A 180 0.92 16.01 -16.24
C LEU A 180 0.51 15.35 -14.92
N GLY A 181 -0.79 15.39 -14.57
CA GLY A 181 -1.32 14.76 -13.37
C GLY A 181 -1.06 13.26 -13.32
N ASN A 182 -1.30 12.57 -14.42
CA ASN A 182 -1.09 11.12 -14.53
C ASN A 182 0.40 10.75 -14.42
N MET A 183 1.31 11.55 -14.97
CA MET A 183 2.76 11.32 -14.81
C MET A 183 3.19 11.46 -13.34
N PHE A 184 2.68 12.46 -12.63
CA PHE A 184 2.94 12.59 -11.19
C PHE A 184 2.35 11.44 -10.37
N CYS A 185 1.15 10.96 -10.70
CA CYS A 185 0.54 9.80 -10.05
C CYS A 185 1.36 8.52 -10.31
N LEU A 186 1.87 8.32 -11.53
CA LEU A 186 2.76 7.21 -11.86
C LEU A 186 4.06 7.27 -11.04
N LEU A 187 4.70 8.45 -10.98
CA LEU A 187 5.90 8.66 -10.15
C LEU A 187 5.62 8.37 -8.68
N SER A 188 4.48 8.82 -8.16
CA SER A 188 4.02 8.52 -6.81
C SER A 188 3.94 7.02 -6.55
N THR A 189 3.38 6.27 -7.50
CA THR A 189 3.26 4.81 -7.41
C THR A 189 4.62 4.11 -7.35
N PHE A 190 5.60 4.56 -8.13
CA PHE A 190 6.97 4.07 -8.06
C PHE A 190 7.62 4.31 -6.70
N LEU A 191 7.52 5.53 -6.19
CA LEU A 191 8.10 5.92 -4.90
C LEU A 191 7.45 5.15 -3.74
N PHE A 192 6.13 4.99 -3.77
CA PHE A 192 5.42 4.23 -2.74
C PHE A 192 5.70 2.73 -2.81
N SER A 193 5.84 2.17 -4.00
CA SER A 193 6.24 0.77 -4.19
C SER A 193 7.64 0.50 -3.65
N ALA A 194 8.58 1.42 -3.90
CA ALA A 194 9.93 1.34 -3.33
C ALA A 194 9.88 1.43 -1.80
N TYR A 195 9.06 2.35 -1.26
CA TYR A 195 8.84 2.47 0.19
C TYR A 195 8.38 1.15 0.80
N LEU A 196 7.35 0.50 0.24
CA LEU A 196 6.84 -0.78 0.76
C LEU A 196 7.89 -1.89 0.79
N VAL A 197 8.73 -1.98 -0.25
CA VAL A 197 9.80 -3.00 -0.31
C VAL A 197 10.88 -2.73 0.74
N ILE A 198 11.24 -1.46 0.95
CA ILE A 198 12.22 -1.06 1.97
C ILE A 198 11.63 -1.28 3.36
N GLU A 199 10.43 -0.77 3.61
CA GLU A 199 9.72 -0.85 4.89
C GLU A 199 9.56 -2.30 5.35
N LYS A 200 9.20 -3.21 4.45
CA LYS A 200 9.09 -4.65 4.75
C LYS A 200 10.35 -5.22 5.39
N LYS A 201 11.54 -4.76 4.99
CA LYS A 201 12.82 -5.22 5.58
C LYS A 201 12.97 -4.77 7.03
N PHE A 202 12.56 -3.54 7.34
CA PHE A 202 12.64 -3.00 8.71
C PHE A 202 11.56 -3.62 9.62
N LEU A 203 10.34 -3.81 9.12
CA LEU A 203 9.24 -4.40 9.87
C LEU A 203 9.46 -5.86 10.31
N LYS A 204 10.47 -6.55 9.75
CA LYS A 204 10.90 -7.87 10.22
C LYS A 204 11.52 -7.85 11.62
N ARG A 205 12.10 -6.72 12.05
CA ARG A 205 12.86 -6.59 13.31
C ARG A 205 12.46 -5.39 14.15
N LEU A 206 11.72 -4.45 13.58
CA LEU A 206 11.29 -3.24 14.26
C LEU A 206 9.76 -3.18 14.36
N SER A 207 9.25 -2.47 15.36
CA SER A 207 7.82 -2.25 15.51
C SER A 207 7.28 -1.29 14.44
N ASN A 208 5.99 -1.37 14.20
CA ASN A 208 5.30 -0.48 13.28
C ASN A 208 5.48 0.99 13.72
N ALA A 209 5.30 1.25 15.02
CA ALA A 209 5.47 2.60 15.57
C ALA A 209 6.87 3.15 15.35
N THR A 210 7.92 2.31 15.50
CA THR A 210 9.30 2.73 15.30
C THR A 210 9.62 3.02 13.84
N VAL A 211 9.18 2.18 12.91
CA VAL A 211 9.42 2.39 11.48
C VAL A 211 8.70 3.66 11.03
N SER A 212 7.39 3.76 11.30
CA SER A 212 6.57 4.87 10.84
C SER A 212 6.95 6.21 11.49
N LYS A 213 7.29 6.27 12.80
CA LYS A 213 7.71 7.54 13.42
C LYS A 213 8.95 8.15 12.76
N TYR A 214 9.97 7.34 12.41
CA TYR A 214 11.16 7.87 11.76
C TYR A 214 10.94 8.20 10.29
N THR A 215 10.20 7.38 9.53
CA THR A 215 9.90 7.67 8.12
C THR A 215 9.02 8.90 7.96
N PHE A 216 7.97 9.07 8.79
CA PHE A 216 7.14 10.27 8.77
C PHE A 216 7.89 11.51 9.24
N SER A 217 8.77 11.39 10.27
CA SER A 217 9.62 12.51 10.71
C SER A 217 10.59 12.96 9.62
N GLY A 218 11.22 12.01 8.91
CA GLY A 218 12.08 12.32 7.77
C GLY A 218 11.32 13.04 6.65
N GLY A 219 10.13 12.53 6.32
CA GLY A 219 9.26 13.16 5.34
C GLY A 219 8.80 14.56 5.76
N LEU A 220 8.46 14.75 7.04
CA LEU A 220 8.08 16.05 7.59
C LEU A 220 9.21 17.06 7.47
N LEU A 221 10.44 16.68 7.81
CA LEU A 221 11.63 17.54 7.65
C LEU A 221 11.77 17.99 6.19
N ALA A 222 11.66 17.05 5.24
CA ALA A 222 11.71 17.38 3.81
C ALA A 222 10.58 18.34 3.41
N GLY A 223 9.35 18.11 3.90
CA GLY A 223 8.20 18.95 3.62
C GLY A 223 8.35 20.38 4.15
N ILE A 224 8.84 20.53 5.39
CA ILE A 224 9.12 21.85 5.99
C ILE A 224 10.19 22.59 5.19
N VAL A 225 11.29 21.93 4.86
CA VAL A 225 12.37 22.51 4.04
C VAL A 225 11.84 22.94 2.68
N ALA A 226 11.02 22.10 2.02
CA ALA A 226 10.41 22.42 0.74
C ALA A 226 9.48 23.67 0.81
N VAL A 227 8.67 23.79 1.88
CA VAL A 227 7.83 24.96 2.11
C VAL A 227 8.67 26.22 2.36
N ILE A 228 9.74 26.13 3.17
CA ILE A 228 10.63 27.27 3.45
C ILE A 228 11.31 27.74 2.15
N ILE A 229 11.86 26.82 1.34
CA ILE A 229 12.55 27.17 0.10
C ILE A 229 11.59 27.76 -0.93
N THR A 230 10.38 27.22 -1.06
CA THR A 230 9.42 27.65 -2.10
C THR A 230 8.53 28.82 -1.67
N GLY A 231 8.43 29.09 -0.37
CA GLY A 231 7.48 30.07 0.19
C GLY A 231 6.00 29.70 -0.01
N LYS A 232 5.71 28.48 -0.49
CA LYS A 232 4.35 28.07 -0.90
C LYS A 232 3.60 27.41 0.25
N TRP A 233 3.09 28.24 1.16
CA TRP A 233 2.13 27.80 2.18
C TRP A 233 0.74 28.37 1.85
N PHE A 234 -0.26 27.51 1.72
CA PHE A 234 -1.64 27.89 1.48
C PHE A 234 -2.59 26.90 2.15
N ALA A 235 -3.27 27.32 3.20
CA ALA A 235 -4.10 26.47 4.05
C ALA A 235 -5.39 27.15 4.55
N PRO A 236 -6.28 27.67 3.69
CA PRO A 236 -7.57 28.22 4.13
C PRO A 236 -8.40 27.22 4.94
N VAL A 237 -8.16 25.92 4.74
CA VAL A 237 -8.82 24.86 5.54
C VAL A 237 -8.62 25.00 7.04
N LEU A 238 -7.50 25.55 7.51
CA LEU A 238 -7.22 25.73 8.93
C LEU A 238 -8.00 26.89 9.55
N THR A 239 -8.44 27.85 8.75
CA THR A 239 -9.20 29.03 9.16
C THR A 239 -10.69 28.94 8.84
N SER A 240 -11.13 27.86 8.19
CA SER A 240 -12.54 27.67 7.76
C SER A 240 -13.53 27.38 8.89
N GLY A 241 -13.02 27.14 10.12
CA GLY A 241 -13.80 26.75 11.28
C GLY A 241 -13.82 25.23 11.52
N VAL A 242 -13.80 24.82 12.78
CA VAL A 242 -13.63 23.41 13.19
C VAL A 242 -14.78 22.50 12.73
N PHE A 243 -15.98 23.04 12.58
CA PHE A 243 -17.15 22.28 12.09
C PHE A 243 -17.43 22.50 10.60
N SER A 244 -16.56 23.18 9.89
CA SER A 244 -16.72 23.33 8.44
C SER A 244 -16.43 22.02 7.69
N THR A 245 -17.12 21.79 6.57
CA THR A 245 -16.89 20.60 5.73
C THR A 245 -15.42 20.44 5.34
N PRO A 246 -14.68 21.47 4.89
CA PRO A 246 -13.26 21.32 4.57
C PRO A 246 -12.41 20.86 5.74
N PHE A 247 -12.65 21.40 6.94
CA PHE A 247 -11.92 21.03 8.15
C PHE A 247 -12.20 19.57 8.54
N LEU A 248 -13.48 19.14 8.50
CA LEU A 248 -13.87 17.76 8.80
C LEU A 248 -13.29 16.77 7.79
N VAL A 249 -13.25 17.13 6.50
CA VAL A 249 -12.60 16.33 5.46
C VAL A 249 -11.09 16.24 5.68
N LEU A 250 -10.44 17.34 6.08
CA LEU A 250 -9.02 17.32 6.46
C LEU A 250 -8.79 16.41 7.68
N ALA A 251 -9.62 16.55 8.73
CA ALA A 251 -9.53 15.71 9.92
C ALA A 251 -9.67 14.22 9.58
N PHE A 252 -10.62 13.87 8.70
CA PHE A 252 -10.75 12.52 8.15
C PHE A 252 -9.46 12.07 7.47
N VAL A 253 -8.87 12.88 6.58
CA VAL A 253 -7.62 12.56 5.85
C VAL A 253 -6.45 12.34 6.82
N LEU A 254 -6.36 13.11 7.91
CA LEU A 254 -5.28 12.97 8.87
C LEU A 254 -5.44 11.74 9.76
N LEU A 255 -6.63 11.50 10.27
CA LEU A 255 -6.89 10.39 11.21
C LEU A 255 -6.91 9.02 10.52
N PHE A 256 -7.72 8.88 9.47
CA PHE A 256 -7.98 7.57 8.87
C PHE A 256 -6.95 7.19 7.81
N PRO A 257 -6.84 7.85 6.64
CA PRO A 257 -5.90 7.40 5.62
C PRO A 257 -4.43 7.70 5.93
N THR A 258 -4.13 8.75 6.72
CA THR A 258 -2.72 9.09 7.02
C THR A 258 -2.18 8.35 8.24
N SER A 259 -2.97 8.12 9.29
CA SER A 259 -2.49 7.49 10.52
C SER A 259 -2.94 6.03 10.63
N LEU A 260 -4.25 5.80 10.64
CA LEU A 260 -4.80 4.45 10.86
C LEU A 260 -4.52 3.52 9.67
N SER A 261 -4.66 4.00 8.43
CA SER A 261 -4.41 3.19 7.24
C SER A 261 -2.95 2.75 7.14
N TYR A 262 -1.99 3.61 7.51
CA TYR A 262 -0.57 3.23 7.58
C TYR A 262 -0.31 2.18 8.64
N LEU A 263 -0.83 2.39 9.87
CA LEU A 263 -0.71 1.40 10.93
C LEU A 263 -1.27 0.03 10.51
N LEU A 264 -2.42 0.02 9.85
CA LEU A 264 -3.04 -1.21 9.34
C LEU A 264 -2.24 -1.82 8.17
N THR A 265 -1.64 -0.99 7.32
CA THR A 265 -0.74 -1.46 6.23
C THR A 265 0.51 -2.11 6.80
N ASP A 266 1.12 -1.52 7.83
CA ASP A 266 2.28 -2.12 8.54
C ASP A 266 1.92 -3.48 9.16
N ILE A 267 0.72 -3.58 9.78
CA ILE A 267 0.21 -4.85 10.31
C ILE A 267 0.06 -5.88 9.17
N GLY A 268 -0.47 -5.45 8.03
CA GLY A 268 -0.58 -6.27 6.84
C GLY A 268 0.79 -6.74 6.34
N LEU A 269 1.75 -5.83 6.20
CA LEU A 269 3.12 -6.12 5.74
C LEU A 269 3.88 -7.09 6.67
N LYS A 270 3.61 -7.06 7.98
CA LYS A 270 4.18 -8.04 8.92
C LYS A 270 3.64 -9.45 8.70
N LYS A 271 2.39 -9.59 8.29
CA LYS A 271 1.66 -10.85 8.22
C LYS A 271 1.52 -11.42 6.80
N LEU A 272 1.66 -10.57 5.79
CA LEU A 272 1.48 -10.91 4.38
C LEU A 272 2.74 -10.56 3.56
N PRO A 273 2.98 -11.21 2.42
CA PRO A 273 3.99 -10.78 1.46
C PRO A 273 3.72 -9.35 0.96
N ALA A 274 4.77 -8.62 0.56
CA ALA A 274 4.63 -7.26 0.03
C ALA A 274 3.81 -7.20 -1.26
N THR A 275 3.92 -8.23 -2.10
CA THR A 275 3.14 -8.41 -3.32
C THR A 275 1.65 -8.53 -3.01
N VAL A 276 1.25 -9.39 -2.05
CA VAL A 276 -0.15 -9.52 -1.61
C VAL A 276 -0.68 -8.20 -1.04
N VAL A 277 0.12 -7.47 -0.25
CA VAL A 277 -0.26 -6.14 0.26
C VAL A 277 -0.50 -5.15 -0.89
N ALA A 278 0.34 -5.20 -1.93
CA ALA A 278 0.19 -4.36 -3.11
C ALA A 278 -1.09 -4.68 -3.92
N LEU A 279 -1.52 -5.94 -3.95
CA LEU A 279 -2.76 -6.35 -4.62
C LEU A 279 -4.02 -5.68 -4.07
N TYR A 280 -4.03 -5.41 -2.77
CA TYR A 280 -5.14 -4.65 -2.17
C TYR A 280 -5.27 -3.22 -2.72
N SER A 281 -4.29 -2.72 -3.49
CA SER A 281 -4.41 -1.43 -4.18
C SER A 281 -5.52 -1.40 -5.22
N ASN A 282 -5.91 -2.55 -5.78
CA ASN A 282 -7.09 -2.64 -6.65
C ASN A 282 -8.40 -2.29 -5.93
N TRP A 283 -8.48 -2.57 -4.62
CA TRP A 283 -9.63 -2.17 -3.82
C TRP A 283 -9.73 -0.66 -3.69
N ILE A 284 -8.59 0.04 -3.63
CA ILE A 284 -8.56 1.52 -3.67
C ILE A 284 -9.28 2.03 -4.92
N LEU A 285 -8.97 1.45 -6.08
CA LEU A 285 -9.58 1.84 -7.36
C LEU A 285 -11.10 1.68 -7.35
N ILE A 286 -11.61 0.56 -6.84
CA ILE A 286 -13.05 0.31 -6.76
C ILE A 286 -13.73 1.35 -5.86
N VAL A 287 -13.21 1.56 -4.65
CA VAL A 287 -13.76 2.52 -3.69
C VAL A 287 -13.69 3.95 -4.25
N ALA A 288 -12.54 4.35 -4.79
CA ALA A 288 -12.35 5.67 -5.37
C ALA A 288 -13.30 5.92 -6.54
N ALA A 289 -13.52 4.94 -7.42
CA ALA A 289 -14.41 5.08 -8.56
C ALA A 289 -15.88 5.25 -8.11
N ILE A 290 -16.35 4.42 -7.18
CA ILE A 290 -17.73 4.51 -6.67
C ILE A 290 -17.98 5.91 -6.08
N VAL A 291 -17.07 6.37 -5.21
CA VAL A 291 -17.22 7.66 -4.53
C VAL A 291 -17.03 8.83 -5.49
N SER A 292 -16.10 8.74 -6.45
CA SER A 292 -15.86 9.78 -7.45
C SER A 292 -17.08 10.03 -8.34
N TYR A 293 -17.75 8.95 -8.79
CA TYR A 293 -19.00 9.07 -9.53
C TYR A 293 -20.14 9.60 -8.67
N ALA A 294 -20.25 9.16 -7.42
CA ALA A 294 -21.29 9.62 -6.49
C ALA A 294 -21.15 11.12 -6.16
N LEU A 295 -19.92 11.62 -6.07
CA LEU A 295 -19.62 13.03 -5.79
C LEU A 295 -19.50 13.90 -7.05
N GLY A 296 -19.64 13.36 -8.25
CA GLY A 296 -19.49 14.08 -9.51
C GLY A 296 -18.07 14.57 -9.78
N GLN A 297 -17.06 13.99 -9.11
CA GLN A 297 -15.64 14.34 -9.30
C GLN A 297 -15.04 13.71 -10.55
N ASP A 298 -15.76 12.83 -11.22
CA ASP A 298 -15.36 12.21 -12.48
C ASP A 298 -16.56 12.01 -13.38
N LYS A 299 -16.34 11.97 -14.69
CA LYS A 299 -17.37 11.67 -15.67
C LYS A 299 -17.21 10.25 -16.18
N PHE A 300 -18.33 9.56 -16.37
CA PHE A 300 -18.35 8.20 -16.90
C PHE A 300 -17.63 8.13 -18.26
N SER A 301 -16.72 7.18 -18.40
CA SER A 301 -15.97 6.90 -19.62
C SER A 301 -15.77 5.41 -19.81
N TRP A 302 -16.16 4.89 -20.98
CA TRP A 302 -15.90 3.50 -21.36
C TRP A 302 -14.40 3.16 -21.38
N TRP A 303 -13.56 4.12 -21.71
CA TRP A 303 -12.11 3.97 -21.72
C TRP A 303 -11.54 3.79 -20.31
N GLN A 304 -12.09 4.50 -19.32
CA GLN A 304 -11.72 4.29 -17.91
C GLN A 304 -12.11 2.88 -17.44
N ILE A 305 -13.32 2.40 -17.81
CA ILE A 305 -13.74 1.03 -17.47
C ILE A 305 -12.80 0.01 -18.12
N LEU A 306 -12.44 0.18 -19.38
CA LEU A 306 -11.48 -0.71 -20.06
C LEU A 306 -10.12 -0.69 -19.35
N SER A 307 -9.61 0.49 -18.96
CA SER A 307 -8.38 0.62 -18.18
C SER A 307 -8.47 -0.14 -16.85
N ILE A 308 -9.57 0.01 -16.13
CA ILE A 308 -9.83 -0.67 -14.85
C ILE A 308 -9.81 -2.19 -15.04
N VAL A 309 -10.53 -2.71 -16.04
CA VAL A 309 -10.59 -4.15 -16.33
C VAL A 309 -9.22 -4.71 -16.68
N LEU A 310 -8.44 -4.01 -17.52
CA LEU A 310 -7.09 -4.44 -17.90
C LEU A 310 -6.14 -4.45 -16.69
N ILE A 311 -6.23 -3.46 -15.80
CA ILE A 311 -5.38 -3.38 -14.61
C ILE A 311 -5.76 -4.46 -13.59
N ILE A 312 -7.04 -4.68 -13.33
CA ILE A 312 -7.47 -5.77 -12.45
C ILE A 312 -7.05 -7.12 -13.02
N GLY A 313 -7.23 -7.34 -14.33
CA GLY A 313 -6.78 -8.54 -15.03
C GLY A 313 -5.26 -8.73 -14.97
N SER A 314 -4.49 -7.65 -15.12
CA SER A 314 -3.03 -7.63 -14.96
C SER A 314 -2.61 -8.15 -13.60
N VAL A 315 -3.19 -7.60 -12.55
CA VAL A 315 -2.87 -7.96 -11.17
C VAL A 315 -3.25 -9.41 -10.88
N PHE A 316 -4.42 -9.85 -11.34
CA PHE A 316 -4.85 -11.26 -11.19
C PHE A 316 -3.88 -12.23 -11.86
N LEU A 317 -3.34 -11.89 -13.04
CA LEU A 317 -2.34 -12.73 -13.73
C LEU A 317 -1.01 -12.77 -12.99
N VAL A 318 -0.53 -11.63 -12.49
CA VAL A 318 0.71 -11.58 -11.69
C VAL A 318 0.59 -12.44 -10.44
N GLU A 319 -0.55 -12.35 -9.73
CA GLU A 319 -0.83 -13.11 -8.52
C GLU A 319 -0.96 -14.62 -8.78
N SER A 320 -1.74 -14.98 -9.79
CA SER A 320 -1.96 -16.40 -10.14
C SER A 320 -0.66 -17.10 -10.53
N ALA A 321 0.26 -16.38 -11.16
CA ALA A 321 1.58 -16.89 -11.51
C ALA A 321 2.47 -17.03 -10.26
N GLU A 322 2.37 -16.12 -9.28
CA GLU A 322 3.09 -16.23 -8.00
C GLU A 322 2.64 -17.45 -7.20
N ALA A 323 1.33 -17.68 -7.13
CA ALA A 323 0.76 -18.83 -6.42
C ALA A 323 1.25 -20.17 -6.99
N LYS A 324 1.41 -20.27 -8.32
CA LYS A 324 1.94 -21.48 -9.00
C LYS A 324 3.42 -21.70 -8.72
N ASP A 325 4.23 -20.64 -8.69
CA ASP A 325 5.68 -20.75 -8.45
C ASP A 325 6.02 -21.16 -7.00
N HIS A 326 5.14 -20.87 -6.04
CA HIS A 326 5.31 -21.22 -4.62
C HIS A 326 4.55 -22.48 -4.20
N SER A 327 3.81 -23.14 -5.11
CA SER A 327 3.25 -24.46 -4.84
C SER A 327 4.39 -25.48 -4.73
N PRO A 328 4.46 -26.32 -3.67
CA PRO A 328 5.44 -27.38 -3.58
C PRO A 328 5.28 -28.24 -4.84
N LYS A 329 6.33 -28.37 -5.64
CA LYS A 329 6.37 -29.37 -6.70
C LYS A 329 6.10 -30.71 -6.03
N GLN A 330 4.95 -31.31 -6.28
CA GLN A 330 4.70 -32.71 -5.93
C GLN A 330 5.85 -33.50 -6.52
N ASN A 331 6.65 -34.10 -5.66
CA ASN A 331 7.78 -34.92 -6.06
C ASN A 331 7.21 -36.17 -6.76
N PRO A 332 7.45 -36.37 -8.07
CA PRO A 332 6.91 -37.54 -8.78
C PRO A 332 7.45 -38.87 -8.26
N GLU A 333 8.45 -38.86 -7.36
CA GLU A 333 9.08 -40.06 -6.81
C GLU A 333 8.26 -40.76 -5.71
N SER A 334 7.17 -40.18 -5.22
CA SER A 334 6.33 -40.85 -4.21
C SER A 334 5.32 -41.85 -4.79
N GLU A 335 5.20 -41.95 -6.13
CA GLU A 335 4.30 -42.92 -6.79
C GLU A 335 4.99 -44.21 -7.24
N SER A 336 6.30 -44.35 -7.07
CA SER A 336 7.05 -45.53 -7.51
C SER A 336 7.41 -46.51 -6.41
N LEU A 337 6.58 -46.68 -5.36
CA LEU A 337 6.69 -47.84 -4.51
C LEU A 337 5.94 -49.00 -5.17
N PRO A 338 6.64 -50.09 -5.57
CA PRO A 338 5.99 -51.22 -6.18
C PRO A 338 5.04 -51.91 -5.18
N LYS A 339 3.75 -51.90 -5.52
CA LYS A 339 2.80 -52.85 -4.95
C LYS A 339 3.20 -54.25 -5.46
N GLY A 340 3.83 -55.02 -4.64
CA GLY A 340 4.07 -56.40 -5.02
C GLY A 340 4.86 -57.17 -4.00
N GLN A 341 4.20 -57.96 -3.29
CA GLN A 341 4.33 -59.45 -3.20
C GLN A 341 4.05 -59.96 -1.80
N SER A 342 2.96 -60.70 -1.83
CA SER A 342 2.53 -61.84 -0.98
C SER A 342 2.34 -61.60 0.51
#